data_198eb6d9124784bf06a6d591e18cd90f
#
_entry.id   198eb6d9124784bf06a6d591e18cd90f
#
_cell.length_a   1.000
_cell.length_b   1.000
_cell.length_c   1.000
_cell.angle_alpha   90.00
_cell.angle_beta   90.00
_cell.angle_gamma   90.00
#
_symmetry.space_group_name_H-M   'P 1'
#
loop_
_entity.id
_entity.type
_entity.pdbx_description
1 polymer ?
#
loop_
_entity_poly.entity_id
_entity_poly.type
_entity_poly.pdbx_seq_one_letter_code
_entity_poly.pdbx_strand_id
1 'polypeptide(L)'
;LTSDHFDDPADLARLPAVSRAMRDLVAETGLRFEELDENRAVILGCLSAVQRLQRGGLLSRQESLCEAAARSGQLEELQVLRADGCPWDAWTCAEAALGGHLEVLQWARANECPWDAWTCAYAARGGNLEVLQWARTNGCPWDAGTCKLAAHGGHLEMLQWARANGCPWDESTCEEAAREGHLDVLQWACTNGCPWDAGTCMLAAHGGHLDVLQWARANGCPWDKTTLSVARAMDHFEMVNWAMANGCPEQ
;
A
#
# COMPACT_ATOMS: atom_id res chain seq x y z
N LEU A 1 14.03 -1.48 -30.24
CA LEU A 1 13.34 -1.60 -28.95
C LEU A 1 13.92 -2.82 -28.25
N THR A 2 14.82 -2.57 -27.31
CA THR A 2 15.51 -3.60 -26.54
C THR A 2 14.56 -4.19 -25.51
N SER A 3 14.62 -5.51 -25.31
CA SER A 3 13.72 -6.33 -24.51
C SER A 3 13.64 -5.98 -23.00
N ASP A 4 14.40 -5.00 -22.54
CA ASP A 4 14.59 -4.72 -21.11
C ASP A 4 13.54 -3.78 -20.49
N HIS A 5 12.46 -3.42 -21.21
CA HIS A 5 11.49 -2.41 -20.75
C HIS A 5 10.06 -2.94 -20.55
N PHE A 6 9.80 -4.24 -20.73
CA PHE A 6 8.44 -4.80 -20.64
C PHE A 6 8.40 -6.13 -19.87
N ASP A 7 9.19 -6.27 -18.83
CA ASP A 7 9.22 -7.48 -18.02
C ASP A 7 8.00 -7.63 -17.07
N ASP A 8 7.21 -6.56 -16.88
CA ASP A 8 5.98 -6.61 -16.10
C ASP A 8 4.74 -6.66 -17.03
N PRO A 9 3.89 -7.71 -16.95
CA PRO A 9 2.60 -7.76 -17.65
C PRO A 9 1.70 -6.54 -17.40
N ALA A 10 1.87 -5.86 -16.26
CA ALA A 10 1.16 -4.62 -15.93
C ALA A 10 1.56 -3.44 -16.83
N ASP A 11 2.80 -3.38 -17.31
CA ASP A 11 3.26 -2.32 -18.22
C ASP A 11 2.60 -2.45 -19.60
N LEU A 12 2.32 -3.67 -20.04
CA LEU A 12 1.59 -3.91 -21.28
C LEU A 12 0.11 -3.50 -21.17
N ALA A 13 -0.48 -3.63 -19.98
CA ALA A 13 -1.85 -3.21 -19.71
C ALA A 13 -2.02 -1.68 -19.69
N ARG A 14 -0.93 -0.93 -19.47
CA ARG A 14 -0.87 0.54 -19.50
C ARG A 14 -0.77 1.15 -20.89
N LEU A 15 -0.51 0.33 -21.92
CA LEU A 15 -0.40 0.84 -23.29
C LEU A 15 -1.79 1.24 -23.81
N PRO A 16 -2.02 2.51 -24.20
CA PRO A 16 -3.29 2.94 -24.76
C PRO A 16 -3.54 2.22 -26.08
N ALA A 17 -4.74 1.70 -26.26
CA ALA A 17 -5.27 1.12 -27.50
C ALA A 17 -4.23 0.33 -28.31
N VAL A 18 -3.74 -0.78 -27.76
CA VAL A 18 -2.81 -1.67 -28.45
C VAL A 18 -3.43 -2.08 -29.78
N SER A 19 -2.82 -1.64 -30.90
CA SER A 19 -3.26 -1.98 -32.23
C SER A 19 -3.20 -3.50 -32.43
N ARG A 20 -3.98 -4.04 -33.39
CA ARG A 20 -3.96 -5.47 -33.70
C ARG A 20 -2.53 -5.96 -33.97
N ALA A 21 -1.74 -5.16 -34.73
CA ALA A 21 -0.35 -5.46 -35.04
C ALA A 21 0.55 -5.56 -33.78
N MET A 22 0.30 -4.74 -32.78
CA MET A 22 1.04 -4.78 -31.52
C MET A 22 0.66 -5.99 -30.66
N ARG A 23 -0.61 -6.40 -30.69
CA ARG A 23 -1.06 -7.65 -30.04
C ARG A 23 -0.43 -8.87 -30.69
N ASP A 24 -0.35 -8.88 -31.99
CA ASP A 24 0.27 -9.98 -32.75
C ASP A 24 1.79 -10.06 -32.45
N LEU A 25 2.46 -8.90 -32.34
CA LEU A 25 3.88 -8.82 -31.97
C LEU A 25 4.14 -9.33 -30.54
N VAL A 26 3.26 -9.00 -29.59
CA VAL A 26 3.35 -9.51 -28.21
C VAL A 26 3.07 -11.02 -28.16
N ALA A 27 2.12 -11.52 -28.95
CA ALA A 27 1.83 -12.93 -29.04
C ALA A 27 3.04 -13.73 -29.58
N GLU A 28 3.83 -13.15 -30.51
CA GLU A 28 5.06 -13.74 -31.04
C GLU A 28 6.18 -13.81 -29.97
N THR A 29 6.18 -12.93 -28.97
CA THR A 29 7.15 -12.95 -27.86
C THR A 29 6.82 -13.95 -26.75
N GLY A 30 5.65 -14.61 -26.82
CA GLY A 30 5.16 -15.55 -25.80
C GLY A 30 4.64 -14.87 -24.52
N LEU A 31 4.63 -13.55 -24.45
CA LEU A 31 4.04 -12.78 -23.37
C LEU A 31 2.50 -12.89 -23.45
N ARG A 32 1.86 -13.30 -22.36
CA ARG A 32 0.39 -13.35 -22.29
C ARG A 32 -0.11 -12.02 -21.73
N PHE A 33 -1.09 -11.40 -22.42
CA PHE A 33 -1.89 -10.37 -21.81
C PHE A 33 -2.72 -11.01 -20.69
N GLU A 34 -2.41 -10.71 -19.45
CA GLU A 34 -3.36 -10.94 -18.36
C GLU A 34 -4.45 -9.89 -18.48
N GLU A 35 -5.70 -10.31 -18.64
CA GLU A 35 -6.83 -9.42 -18.47
C GLU A 35 -6.87 -9.02 -16.99
N LEU A 36 -6.63 -7.74 -16.71
CA LEU A 36 -6.72 -7.23 -15.35
C LEU A 36 -8.17 -7.27 -14.91
N ASP A 37 -8.41 -7.89 -13.75
CA ASP A 37 -9.67 -7.74 -13.04
C ASP A 37 -9.85 -6.29 -12.53
N GLU A 38 -11.06 -5.94 -12.09
CA GLU A 38 -11.40 -4.59 -11.66
C GLU A 38 -10.49 -4.09 -10.53
N ASN A 39 -10.29 -4.91 -9.49
CA ASN A 39 -9.49 -4.51 -8.34
C ASN A 39 -8.03 -4.26 -8.73
N ARG A 40 -7.46 -5.15 -9.53
CA ARG A 40 -6.06 -5.03 -9.97
C ARG A 40 -5.88 -3.84 -10.93
N ALA A 41 -6.86 -3.56 -11.78
CA ALA A 41 -6.85 -2.40 -12.66
C ALA A 41 -6.89 -1.07 -11.88
N VAL A 42 -7.69 -0.98 -10.80
CA VAL A 42 -7.74 0.18 -9.90
C VAL A 42 -6.42 0.32 -9.14
N ILE A 43 -5.92 -0.76 -8.51
CA ILE A 43 -4.66 -0.75 -7.76
C ILE A 43 -3.48 -0.27 -8.62
N LEU A 44 -3.46 -0.63 -9.89
CA LEU A 44 -2.42 -0.22 -10.83
C LEU A 44 -2.69 1.16 -11.47
N GLY A 45 -3.83 1.80 -11.19
CA GLY A 45 -4.24 3.05 -11.82
C GLY A 45 -4.47 2.92 -13.34
N CYS A 46 -4.83 1.71 -13.81
CA CYS A 46 -5.06 1.44 -15.22
C CYS A 46 -6.48 1.83 -15.65
N LEU A 47 -6.76 3.14 -15.74
CA LEU A 47 -8.07 3.66 -16.13
C LEU A 47 -8.60 3.02 -17.44
N SER A 48 -7.73 2.85 -18.44
CA SER A 48 -8.10 2.21 -19.72
C SER A 48 -8.57 0.76 -19.57
N ALA A 49 -8.07 0.02 -18.59
CA ALA A 49 -8.54 -1.33 -18.27
C ALA A 49 -9.92 -1.26 -17.59
N VAL A 50 -10.12 -0.35 -16.63
CA VAL A 50 -11.42 -0.14 -15.97
C VAL A 50 -12.48 0.28 -16.97
N GLN A 51 -12.19 1.22 -17.87
CA GLN A 51 -13.10 1.62 -18.96
C GLN A 51 -13.46 0.48 -19.91
N ARG A 52 -12.52 -0.46 -20.13
CA ARG A 52 -12.78 -1.66 -20.93
C ARG A 52 -13.76 -2.60 -20.25
N LEU A 53 -13.56 -2.81 -18.93
CA LEU A 53 -14.50 -3.59 -18.10
C LEU A 53 -15.90 -2.96 -18.09
N GLN A 54 -15.98 -1.63 -17.98
CA GLN A 54 -17.26 -0.90 -18.06
C GLN A 54 -17.97 -1.16 -19.39
N ARG A 55 -17.26 -1.00 -20.52
CA ARG A 55 -17.84 -1.24 -21.86
C ARG A 55 -18.28 -2.69 -22.06
N GLY A 56 -17.60 -3.63 -21.39
CA GLY A 56 -17.98 -5.05 -21.39
C GLY A 56 -19.10 -5.42 -20.42
N GLY A 57 -19.60 -4.47 -19.62
CA GLY A 57 -20.58 -4.74 -18.57
C GLY A 57 -20.06 -5.61 -17.41
N LEU A 58 -18.74 -5.65 -17.24
CA LEU A 58 -18.04 -6.48 -16.25
C LEU A 58 -17.62 -5.68 -15.00
N LEU A 59 -17.87 -4.37 -14.99
CA LEU A 59 -17.52 -3.52 -13.84
C LEU A 59 -18.53 -3.78 -12.71
N SER A 60 -18.03 -4.14 -11.53
CA SER A 60 -18.87 -4.41 -10.35
C SER A 60 -19.23 -3.11 -9.61
N ARG A 61 -18.32 -2.12 -9.64
CA ARG A 61 -18.48 -0.82 -8.99
C ARG A 61 -18.17 0.31 -9.98
N GLN A 62 -19.09 1.24 -10.13
CA GLN A 62 -18.89 2.37 -11.06
C GLN A 62 -17.91 3.40 -10.51
N GLU A 63 -17.78 3.50 -9.17
CA GLU A 63 -16.80 4.33 -8.46
C GLU A 63 -15.36 4.00 -8.87
N SER A 64 -15.09 2.75 -9.26
CA SER A 64 -13.75 2.28 -9.68
C SER A 64 -13.13 3.08 -10.83
N LEU A 65 -13.95 3.74 -11.66
CA LEU A 65 -13.45 4.65 -12.69
C LEU A 65 -12.81 5.90 -12.08
N CYS A 66 -13.49 6.53 -11.11
CA CYS A 66 -12.97 7.69 -10.41
C CYS A 66 -11.77 7.32 -9.53
N GLU A 67 -11.79 6.15 -8.88
CA GLU A 67 -10.67 5.61 -8.10
C GLU A 67 -9.42 5.45 -8.97
N ALA A 68 -9.55 4.79 -10.15
CA ALA A 68 -8.42 4.57 -11.05
C ALA A 68 -7.86 5.87 -11.64
N ALA A 69 -8.73 6.82 -12.01
CA ALA A 69 -8.33 8.13 -12.47
C ALA A 69 -7.58 8.91 -11.38
N ALA A 70 -8.10 8.87 -10.15
CA ALA A 70 -7.50 9.50 -8.98
C ALA A 70 -6.14 8.89 -8.62
N ARG A 71 -6.04 7.55 -8.63
CA ARG A 71 -4.81 6.79 -8.35
C ARG A 71 -3.68 7.12 -9.32
N SER A 72 -4.02 7.35 -10.60
CA SER A 72 -3.06 7.66 -11.65
C SER A 72 -2.82 9.16 -11.85
N GLY A 73 -3.46 10.02 -11.08
CA GLY A 73 -3.30 11.47 -11.15
C GLY A 73 -3.93 12.13 -12.38
N GLN A 74 -4.88 11.46 -13.04
CA GLN A 74 -5.49 11.94 -14.28
C GLN A 74 -6.65 12.91 -13.96
N LEU A 75 -6.31 14.15 -13.65
CA LEU A 75 -7.27 15.16 -13.20
C LEU A 75 -8.33 15.47 -14.27
N GLU A 76 -7.90 15.69 -15.52
CA GLU A 76 -8.83 15.98 -16.62
C GLU A 76 -9.83 14.84 -16.83
N GLU A 77 -9.36 13.59 -16.79
CA GLU A 77 -10.22 12.42 -16.94
C GLU A 77 -11.19 12.27 -15.75
N LEU A 78 -10.74 12.55 -14.54
CA LEU A 78 -11.61 12.56 -13.37
C LEU A 78 -12.71 13.64 -13.49
N GLN A 79 -12.36 14.82 -14.03
CA GLN A 79 -13.31 15.90 -14.28
C GLN A 79 -14.38 15.48 -15.31
N VAL A 80 -13.96 14.84 -16.40
CA VAL A 80 -14.88 14.33 -17.44
C VAL A 80 -15.80 13.25 -16.86
N LEU A 81 -15.25 12.28 -16.13
CA LEU A 81 -16.04 11.22 -15.48
C LEU A 81 -17.11 11.81 -14.56
N ARG A 82 -16.75 12.84 -13.78
CA ARG A 82 -17.70 13.52 -12.88
C ARG A 82 -18.75 14.33 -13.64
N ALA A 83 -18.40 14.98 -14.72
CA ALA A 83 -19.35 15.70 -15.58
C ALA A 83 -20.36 14.74 -16.21
N ASP A 84 -19.94 13.52 -16.55
CA ASP A 84 -20.78 12.45 -17.08
C ASP A 84 -21.61 11.74 -15.97
N GLY A 85 -21.52 12.19 -14.71
CA GLY A 85 -22.30 11.66 -13.59
C GLY A 85 -21.73 10.38 -12.97
N CYS A 86 -20.49 9.98 -13.29
CA CYS A 86 -19.84 8.84 -12.66
C CYS A 86 -19.80 9.03 -11.12
N PRO A 87 -20.28 8.08 -10.31
CA PRO A 87 -20.23 8.19 -8.87
C PRO A 87 -18.79 8.15 -8.34
N TRP A 88 -18.58 8.70 -7.17
CA TRP A 88 -17.34 8.61 -6.39
C TRP A 88 -17.65 8.44 -4.91
N ASP A 89 -16.67 7.97 -4.16
CA ASP A 89 -16.75 7.80 -2.70
C ASP A 89 -15.42 8.20 -2.04
N ALA A 90 -15.26 7.90 -0.74
CA ALA A 90 -14.07 8.24 0.02
C ALA A 90 -12.80 7.54 -0.53
N TRP A 91 -12.94 6.41 -1.22
CA TRP A 91 -11.82 5.72 -1.86
C TRP A 91 -11.19 6.55 -2.99
N THR A 92 -11.96 7.36 -3.70
CA THR A 92 -11.40 8.30 -4.71
C THR A 92 -10.37 9.23 -4.07
N CYS A 93 -10.67 9.81 -2.91
CA CYS A 93 -9.71 10.64 -2.16
C CYS A 93 -8.53 9.82 -1.62
N ALA A 94 -8.78 8.62 -1.11
CA ALA A 94 -7.74 7.73 -0.59
C ALA A 94 -6.76 7.30 -1.70
N GLU A 95 -7.27 6.96 -2.88
CA GLU A 95 -6.45 6.57 -4.02
C GLU A 95 -5.62 7.75 -4.58
N ALA A 96 -6.19 8.96 -4.66
CA ALA A 96 -5.43 10.17 -4.98
C ALA A 96 -4.28 10.40 -3.98
N ALA A 97 -4.57 10.19 -2.68
CA ALA A 97 -3.61 10.36 -1.61
C ALA A 97 -2.48 9.32 -1.67
N LEU A 98 -2.81 8.05 -1.96
CA LEU A 98 -1.83 6.98 -2.14
C LEU A 98 -0.92 7.21 -3.35
N GLY A 99 -1.48 7.76 -4.45
CA GLY A 99 -0.70 8.15 -5.63
C GLY A 99 0.13 9.42 -5.46
N GLY A 100 -0.07 10.18 -4.37
CA GLY A 100 0.63 11.45 -4.15
C GLY A 100 0.07 12.62 -4.95
N HIS A 101 -1.13 12.48 -5.50
CA HIS A 101 -1.72 13.45 -6.42
C HIS A 101 -2.48 14.54 -5.68
N LEU A 102 -1.73 15.48 -5.08
CA LEU A 102 -2.29 16.58 -4.27
C LEU A 102 -3.33 17.40 -5.03
N GLU A 103 -3.07 17.74 -6.29
CA GLU A 103 -3.97 18.54 -7.12
C GLU A 103 -5.32 17.83 -7.36
N VAL A 104 -5.27 16.51 -7.63
CA VAL A 104 -6.46 15.67 -7.76
C VAL A 104 -7.27 15.66 -6.45
N LEU A 105 -6.59 15.46 -5.32
CA LEU A 105 -7.22 15.44 -4.01
C LEU A 105 -7.86 16.81 -3.68
N GLN A 106 -7.17 17.90 -3.97
CA GLN A 106 -7.67 19.26 -3.76
C GLN A 106 -8.92 19.52 -4.60
N TRP A 107 -8.89 19.15 -5.88
CA TRP A 107 -10.04 19.30 -6.77
C TRP A 107 -11.21 18.42 -6.32
N ALA A 108 -10.97 17.17 -5.97
CA ALA A 108 -12.01 16.27 -5.50
C ALA A 108 -12.71 16.83 -4.25
N ARG A 109 -11.95 17.34 -3.28
CA ARG A 109 -12.49 17.96 -2.06
C ARG A 109 -13.25 19.26 -2.34
N ALA A 110 -12.77 20.09 -3.26
CA ALA A 110 -13.47 21.30 -3.67
C ALA A 110 -14.82 21.01 -4.34
N ASN A 111 -14.99 19.79 -4.90
CA ASN A 111 -16.22 19.29 -5.51
C ASN A 111 -16.97 18.29 -4.61
N GLU A 112 -16.77 18.38 -3.30
CA GLU A 112 -17.53 17.64 -2.27
C GLU A 112 -17.32 16.11 -2.29
N CYS A 113 -16.23 15.59 -2.88
CA CYS A 113 -15.88 14.18 -2.75
C CYS A 113 -15.68 13.85 -1.25
N PRO A 114 -16.34 12.82 -0.70
CA PRO A 114 -16.14 12.46 0.70
C PRO A 114 -14.71 11.99 0.94
N TRP A 115 -14.24 12.11 2.17
CA TRP A 115 -13.01 11.52 2.67
C TRP A 115 -13.18 11.02 4.11
N ASP A 116 -12.28 10.15 4.53
CA ASP A 116 -12.23 9.59 5.88
C ASP A 116 -10.78 9.36 6.32
N ALA A 117 -10.57 8.62 7.41
CA ALA A 117 -9.25 8.31 7.93
C ALA A 117 -8.36 7.53 6.94
N TRP A 118 -8.96 6.78 6.00
CA TRP A 118 -8.21 6.08 4.96
C TRP A 118 -7.46 7.03 4.03
N THR A 119 -7.96 8.24 3.78
CA THR A 119 -7.24 9.25 3.00
C THR A 119 -5.88 9.58 3.61
N CYS A 120 -5.83 9.84 4.93
CA CYS A 120 -4.56 10.05 5.63
C CYS A 120 -3.70 8.78 5.68
N ALA A 121 -4.31 7.64 5.94
CA ALA A 121 -3.61 6.37 6.03
C ALA A 121 -2.97 5.96 4.68
N TYR A 122 -3.65 6.20 3.58
CA TYR A 122 -3.14 5.91 2.24
C TYR A 122 -2.07 6.92 1.79
N ALA A 123 -2.21 8.20 2.13
CA ALA A 123 -1.11 9.16 1.97
C ALA A 123 0.16 8.68 2.70
N ALA A 124 -0.04 8.16 3.92
CA ALA A 124 1.03 7.62 4.75
C ALA A 124 1.66 6.36 4.14
N ARG A 125 0.86 5.46 3.59
CA ARG A 125 1.34 4.26 2.89
C ARG A 125 2.16 4.59 1.65
N GLY A 126 1.75 5.62 0.90
CA GLY A 126 2.42 6.06 -0.32
C GLY A 126 3.67 6.93 -0.07
N GLY A 127 3.98 7.30 1.17
CA GLY A 127 5.10 8.19 1.49
C GLY A 127 4.85 9.67 1.14
N ASN A 128 3.60 10.05 0.90
CA ASN A 128 3.23 11.35 0.37
C ASN A 128 3.01 12.36 1.51
N LEU A 129 4.10 12.84 2.11
CA LEU A 129 4.06 13.71 3.29
C LEU A 129 3.31 15.03 3.03
N GLU A 130 3.52 15.66 1.87
CA GLU A 130 2.82 16.90 1.51
C GLU A 130 1.30 16.70 1.44
N VAL A 131 0.85 15.58 0.87
CA VAL A 131 -0.57 15.21 0.79
C VAL A 131 -1.15 14.99 2.18
N LEU A 132 -0.43 14.26 3.05
CA LEU A 132 -0.85 14.04 4.43
C LEU A 132 -0.96 15.36 5.21
N GLN A 133 0.02 16.24 5.08
CA GLN A 133 0.04 17.56 5.72
C GLN A 133 -1.13 18.41 5.26
N TRP A 134 -1.38 18.47 3.96
CA TRP A 134 -2.51 19.20 3.41
C TRP A 134 -3.84 18.63 3.89
N ALA A 135 -4.03 17.31 3.81
CA ALA A 135 -5.25 16.66 4.26
C ALA A 135 -5.55 16.98 5.74
N ARG A 136 -4.55 16.87 6.61
CA ARG A 136 -4.70 17.20 8.04
C ARG A 136 -5.04 18.67 8.29
N THR A 137 -4.38 19.58 7.60
CA THR A 137 -4.65 21.02 7.69
C THR A 137 -6.08 21.35 7.28
N ASN A 138 -6.66 20.59 6.35
CA ASN A 138 -8.02 20.76 5.86
C ASN A 138 -9.05 19.86 6.57
N GLY A 139 -8.70 19.30 7.74
CA GLY A 139 -9.65 18.61 8.63
C GLY A 139 -9.92 17.15 8.29
N CYS A 140 -9.11 16.50 7.44
CA CYS A 140 -9.23 15.06 7.22
C CYS A 140 -8.97 14.30 8.54
N PRO A 141 -9.85 13.38 8.97
CA PRO A 141 -9.60 12.60 10.16
C PRO A 141 -8.41 11.66 9.96
N TRP A 142 -7.79 11.23 11.04
CA TRP A 142 -6.82 10.15 11.09
C TRP A 142 -6.98 9.32 12.36
N ASP A 143 -6.40 8.12 12.35
CA ASP A 143 -6.36 7.19 13.47
C ASP A 143 -5.02 6.45 13.50
N ALA A 144 -4.89 5.40 14.31
CA ALA A 144 -3.69 4.57 14.40
C ALA A 144 -3.31 3.92 13.06
N GLY A 145 -4.28 3.73 12.16
CA GLY A 145 -4.05 3.23 10.80
C GLY A 145 -3.10 4.10 9.98
N THR A 146 -3.05 5.41 10.24
CA THR A 146 -2.09 6.31 9.59
C THR A 146 -0.65 5.97 9.97
N CYS A 147 -0.35 5.79 11.27
CA CYS A 147 0.97 5.37 11.74
C CYS A 147 1.31 3.94 11.28
N LYS A 148 0.34 3.03 11.36
CA LYS A 148 0.47 1.66 10.88
C LYS A 148 0.89 1.61 9.41
N LEU A 149 0.20 2.36 8.52
CA LEU A 149 0.50 2.34 7.09
C LEU A 149 1.76 3.14 6.74
N ALA A 150 2.15 4.16 7.51
CA ALA A 150 3.47 4.78 7.40
C ALA A 150 4.59 3.76 7.71
N ALA A 151 4.39 2.95 8.73
CA ALA A 151 5.33 1.90 9.12
C ALA A 151 5.40 0.76 8.08
N HIS A 152 4.25 0.36 7.53
CA HIS A 152 4.18 -0.59 6.40
C HIS A 152 4.97 -0.11 5.17
N GLY A 153 4.90 1.19 4.85
CA GLY A 153 5.65 1.77 3.72
C GLY A 153 7.11 2.07 4.02
N GLY A 154 7.59 1.91 5.26
CA GLY A 154 8.95 2.26 5.66
C GLY A 154 9.22 3.77 5.74
N HIS A 155 8.18 4.58 5.86
CA HIS A 155 8.29 6.02 5.76
C HIS A 155 8.54 6.67 7.13
N LEU A 156 9.80 6.57 7.62
CA LEU A 156 10.20 7.04 8.95
C LEU A 156 9.90 8.53 9.17
N GLU A 157 10.25 9.39 8.24
CA GLU A 157 10.01 10.84 8.36
C GLU A 157 8.51 11.15 8.51
N MET A 158 7.68 10.46 7.75
CA MET A 158 6.23 10.60 7.82
C MET A 158 5.68 10.13 9.18
N LEU A 159 6.15 8.99 9.67
CA LEU A 159 5.77 8.48 10.99
C LEU A 159 6.18 9.46 12.09
N GLN A 160 7.37 10.02 12.00
CA GLN A 160 7.87 11.06 12.92
C GLN A 160 6.97 12.29 12.89
N TRP A 161 6.64 12.79 11.70
CA TRP A 161 5.77 13.94 11.56
C TRP A 161 4.36 13.66 12.11
N ALA A 162 3.76 12.52 11.77
CA ALA A 162 2.44 12.14 12.25
C ALA A 162 2.39 12.09 13.79
N ARG A 163 3.37 11.47 14.42
CA ARG A 163 3.47 11.40 15.89
C ARG A 163 3.68 12.76 16.54
N ALA A 164 4.54 13.61 15.97
CA ALA A 164 4.75 14.97 16.47
C ALA A 164 3.47 15.83 16.40
N ASN A 165 2.55 15.49 15.49
CA ASN A 165 1.25 16.17 15.32
C ASN A 165 0.08 15.43 16.00
N GLY A 166 0.37 14.46 16.89
CA GLY A 166 -0.64 13.82 17.74
C GLY A 166 -1.41 12.66 17.07
N CYS A 167 -0.93 12.08 15.97
CA CYS A 167 -1.51 10.88 15.42
C CYS A 167 -1.39 9.74 16.44
N PRO A 168 -2.47 9.01 16.78
CA PRO A 168 -2.34 7.84 17.65
C PRO A 168 -1.57 6.72 16.96
N TRP A 169 -1.03 5.82 17.74
CA TRP A 169 -0.46 4.56 17.31
C TRP A 169 -0.76 3.45 18.31
N ASP A 170 -0.60 2.21 17.90
CA ASP A 170 -0.73 1.01 18.70
C ASP A 170 0.35 -0.01 18.26
N GLU A 171 0.27 -1.23 18.80
CA GLU A 171 1.18 -2.34 18.49
C GLU A 171 1.26 -2.65 16.99
N SER A 172 0.18 -2.41 16.23
CA SER A 172 0.16 -2.67 14.80
C SER A 172 1.18 -1.85 14.01
N THR A 173 1.63 -0.70 14.55
CA THR A 173 2.70 0.10 13.96
C THR A 173 4.04 -0.64 13.98
N CYS A 174 4.39 -1.24 15.14
CA CYS A 174 5.61 -2.05 15.26
C CYS A 174 5.50 -3.36 14.47
N GLU A 175 4.32 -3.96 14.47
CA GLU A 175 4.01 -5.18 13.72
C GLU A 175 4.23 -5.02 12.22
N GLU A 176 3.69 -3.95 11.60
CA GLU A 176 3.86 -3.72 10.16
C GLU A 176 5.31 -3.34 9.80
N ALA A 177 5.99 -2.54 10.63
CA ALA A 177 7.42 -2.28 10.44
C ALA A 177 8.23 -3.59 10.44
N ALA A 178 7.91 -4.49 11.36
CA ALA A 178 8.58 -5.79 11.48
C ALA A 178 8.25 -6.71 10.30
N ARG A 179 7.00 -6.71 9.85
CA ARG A 179 6.52 -7.53 8.73
C ARG A 179 7.21 -7.18 7.41
N GLU A 180 7.40 -5.88 7.17
CA GLU A 180 7.99 -5.38 5.92
C GLU A 180 9.51 -5.18 6.01
N GLY A 181 10.13 -5.48 7.17
CA GLY A 181 11.58 -5.43 7.36
C GLY A 181 12.16 -4.03 7.60
N HIS A 182 11.32 -3.07 7.95
CA HIS A 182 11.75 -1.69 8.18
C HIS A 182 12.35 -1.51 9.58
N LEU A 183 13.59 -1.97 9.75
CA LEU A 183 14.28 -1.99 11.04
C LEU A 183 14.45 -0.59 11.66
N ASP A 184 14.75 0.40 10.86
CA ASP A 184 14.91 1.80 11.29
C ASP A 184 13.59 2.38 11.83
N VAL A 185 12.49 2.09 11.17
CA VAL A 185 11.14 2.48 11.61
C VAL A 185 10.80 1.80 12.92
N LEU A 186 11.02 0.49 13.02
CA LEU A 186 10.79 -0.29 14.25
C LEU A 186 11.63 0.24 15.42
N GLN A 187 12.93 0.47 15.19
CA GLN A 187 13.84 1.01 16.19
C GLN A 187 13.36 2.36 16.71
N TRP A 188 13.01 3.26 15.81
CA TRP A 188 12.50 4.58 16.19
C TRP A 188 11.17 4.48 16.95
N ALA A 189 10.22 3.69 16.47
CA ALA A 189 8.92 3.52 17.09
C ALA A 189 9.04 3.01 18.53
N CYS A 190 9.78 1.92 18.74
CA CYS A 190 10.00 1.35 20.07
C CYS A 190 10.71 2.32 21.01
N THR A 191 11.74 3.05 20.52
CA THR A 191 12.46 4.04 21.33
C THR A 191 11.56 5.21 21.76
N ASN A 192 10.54 5.54 20.98
CA ASN A 192 9.59 6.61 21.26
C ASN A 192 8.29 6.11 21.92
N GLY A 193 8.28 4.87 22.44
CA GLY A 193 7.22 4.35 23.29
C GLY A 193 6.02 3.77 22.53
N CYS A 194 6.19 3.36 21.26
CA CYS A 194 5.19 2.55 20.58
C CYS A 194 5.10 1.19 21.29
N PRO A 195 3.89 0.72 21.65
CA PRO A 195 3.76 -0.63 22.20
C PRO A 195 4.15 -1.69 21.17
N TRP A 196 4.66 -2.79 21.66
CA TRP A 196 4.95 -3.98 20.88
C TRP A 196 4.67 -5.24 21.70
N ASP A 197 4.44 -6.36 21.04
CA ASP A 197 4.14 -7.63 21.66
C ASP A 197 4.72 -8.82 20.87
N ALA A 198 4.29 -10.03 21.15
CA ALA A 198 4.73 -11.24 20.44
C ALA A 198 4.34 -11.21 18.94
N GLY A 199 3.32 -10.44 18.55
CA GLY A 199 2.92 -10.21 17.17
C GLY A 199 4.05 -9.58 16.34
N THR A 200 4.82 -8.68 16.94
CA THR A 200 6.00 -8.06 16.28
C THR A 200 7.02 -9.12 15.86
N CYS A 201 7.39 -10.06 16.76
CA CYS A 201 8.30 -11.16 16.41
C CYS A 201 7.68 -12.12 15.39
N MET A 202 6.38 -12.45 15.54
CA MET A 202 5.65 -13.31 14.62
C MET A 202 5.62 -12.72 13.20
N LEU A 203 5.38 -11.40 13.06
CA LEU A 203 5.30 -10.74 11.76
C LEU A 203 6.68 -10.52 11.14
N ALA A 204 7.73 -10.28 11.91
CA ALA A 204 9.11 -10.38 11.42
C ALA A 204 9.40 -11.77 10.85
N ALA A 205 8.89 -12.82 11.51
CA ALA A 205 9.01 -14.19 11.02
C ALA A 205 8.19 -14.46 9.76
N HIS A 206 7.02 -13.84 9.61
CA HIS A 206 6.21 -13.91 8.41
C HIS A 206 6.92 -13.27 7.21
N GLY A 207 7.52 -12.09 7.40
CA GLY A 207 8.24 -11.38 6.34
C GLY A 207 9.64 -11.95 6.03
N GLY A 208 10.16 -12.87 6.88
CA GLY A 208 11.51 -13.44 6.68
C GLY A 208 12.66 -12.53 7.11
N HIS A 209 12.38 -11.49 7.90
CA HIS A 209 13.34 -10.47 8.31
C HIS A 209 14.08 -10.90 9.57
N LEU A 210 15.14 -11.71 9.40
CA LEU A 210 15.91 -12.27 10.51
C LEU A 210 16.63 -11.18 11.35
N ASP A 211 17.15 -10.16 10.72
CA ASP A 211 17.79 -9.01 11.38
C ASP A 211 16.82 -8.25 12.28
N VAL A 212 15.59 -8.04 11.83
CA VAL A 212 14.49 -7.44 12.60
C VAL A 212 14.15 -8.31 13.81
N LEU A 213 13.98 -9.63 13.61
CA LEU A 213 13.70 -10.57 14.69
C LEU A 213 14.83 -10.59 15.72
N GLN A 214 16.08 -10.62 15.26
CA GLN A 214 17.26 -10.58 16.12
C GLN A 214 17.31 -9.31 16.97
N TRP A 215 17.09 -8.17 16.33
CA TRP A 215 17.06 -6.89 17.03
C TRP A 215 15.92 -6.83 18.05
N ALA A 216 14.71 -7.22 17.66
CA ALA A 216 13.53 -7.22 18.53
C ALA A 216 13.79 -8.05 19.79
N ARG A 217 14.34 -9.25 19.64
CA ARG A 217 14.67 -10.13 20.75
C ARG A 217 15.76 -9.57 21.65
N ALA A 218 16.82 -9.00 21.07
CA ALA A 218 17.90 -8.37 21.82
C ALA A 218 17.41 -7.18 22.69
N ASN A 219 16.31 -6.55 22.27
CA ASN A 219 15.67 -5.42 22.96
C ASN A 219 14.44 -5.82 23.80
N GLY A 220 14.24 -7.13 24.04
CA GLY A 220 13.24 -7.62 25.00
C GLY A 220 11.82 -7.80 24.43
N CYS A 221 11.62 -7.73 23.13
CA CYS A 221 10.32 -8.05 22.54
C CYS A 221 9.91 -9.49 22.90
N PRO A 222 8.71 -9.72 23.41
CA PRO A 222 8.27 -11.10 23.69
C PRO A 222 8.14 -11.88 22.38
N TRP A 223 8.24 -13.19 22.48
CA TRP A 223 7.87 -14.13 21.43
C TRP A 223 7.23 -15.37 22.03
N ASP A 224 6.53 -16.11 21.20
CA ASP A 224 5.92 -17.38 21.55
C ASP A 224 6.06 -18.42 20.43
N LYS A 225 5.42 -19.57 20.58
CA LYS A 225 5.44 -20.65 19.59
C LYS A 225 4.94 -20.24 18.20
N THR A 226 4.16 -19.16 18.07
CA THR A 226 3.62 -18.70 16.78
C THR A 226 4.74 -18.18 15.89
N THR A 227 5.77 -17.52 16.46
CA THR A 227 6.97 -17.07 15.73
C THR A 227 7.63 -18.23 14.98
N LEU A 228 7.85 -19.36 15.68
CA LEU A 228 8.48 -20.53 15.06
C LEU A 228 7.56 -21.23 14.05
N SER A 229 6.27 -21.31 14.37
CA SER A 229 5.27 -21.92 13.50
C SER A 229 5.14 -21.15 12.17
N VAL A 230 5.12 -19.83 12.23
CA VAL A 230 5.05 -18.96 11.04
C VAL A 230 6.34 -19.04 10.22
N ALA A 231 7.52 -18.96 10.86
CA ALA A 231 8.80 -19.10 10.15
C ALA A 231 8.89 -20.44 9.38
N ARG A 232 8.40 -21.54 9.99
CA ARG A 232 8.32 -22.85 9.32
C ARG A 232 7.34 -22.85 8.14
N ALA A 233 6.15 -22.26 8.32
CA ALA A 233 5.12 -22.21 7.29
C ALA A 233 5.54 -21.37 6.07
N MET A 234 6.44 -20.40 6.27
CA MET A 234 6.99 -19.53 5.23
C MET A 234 8.34 -20.00 4.69
N ASP A 235 8.80 -21.21 5.07
CA ASP A 235 10.07 -21.82 4.65
C ASP A 235 11.33 -20.99 5.00
N HIS A 236 11.27 -20.16 6.03
CA HIS A 236 12.40 -19.34 6.51
C HIS A 236 13.35 -20.15 7.40
N PHE A 237 14.03 -21.17 6.87
CA PHE A 237 14.81 -22.16 7.61
C PHE A 237 15.96 -21.56 8.45
N GLU A 238 16.64 -20.52 7.94
CA GLU A 238 17.69 -19.84 8.71
C GLU A 238 17.11 -19.21 9.99
N MET A 239 15.98 -18.56 9.88
CA MET A 239 15.26 -17.97 11.00
C MET A 239 14.78 -19.04 11.99
N VAL A 240 14.24 -20.16 11.49
CA VAL A 240 13.86 -21.30 12.34
C VAL A 240 15.04 -21.79 13.15
N ASN A 241 16.17 -22.03 12.52
CA ASN A 241 17.37 -22.50 13.21
C ASN A 241 17.87 -21.50 14.25
N TRP A 242 17.87 -20.21 13.90
CA TRP A 242 18.26 -19.17 14.83
C TRP A 242 17.29 -19.07 16.02
N ALA A 243 15.99 -19.07 15.78
CA ALA A 243 14.98 -18.95 16.82
C ALA A 243 15.03 -20.14 17.81
N MET A 244 15.19 -21.38 17.31
CA MET A 244 15.38 -22.57 18.14
C MET A 244 16.65 -22.46 18.99
N ALA A 245 17.77 -22.05 18.41
CA ALA A 245 19.05 -21.89 19.12
C ALA A 245 18.98 -20.80 20.20
N ASN A 246 18.05 -19.84 20.09
CA ASN A 246 17.88 -18.71 21.04
C ASN A 246 16.68 -18.91 21.98
N GLY A 247 16.09 -20.12 22.05
CA GLY A 247 15.09 -20.48 23.06
C GLY A 247 13.66 -20.04 22.72
N CYS A 248 13.30 -19.92 21.44
CA CYS A 248 11.90 -19.71 21.06
C CYS A 248 11.08 -20.94 21.46
N PRO A 249 9.90 -20.76 22.13
CA PRO A 249 9.07 -21.88 22.50
C PRO A 249 8.58 -22.70 21.29
N GLU A 250 8.63 -24.04 21.43
CA GLU A 250 8.13 -24.96 20.39
C GLU A 250 6.69 -25.43 20.64
N GLN A 251 6.20 -25.34 21.88
CA GLN A 251 4.87 -25.78 22.32
C GLN A 251 4.12 -24.69 23.08
#